data_fc656f7a0866151f172884d8959bfaee
#
_entry.id   fc656f7a0866151f172884d8959bfaee
#
_cell.length_a   1.000
_cell.length_b   1.000
_cell.length_c   1.000
_cell.angle_alpha   90.00
_cell.angle_beta   90.00
_cell.angle_gamma   90.00
#
_symmetry.space_group_name_H-M   'P 1'
#
loop_
_entity.id
_entity.type
_entity.pdbx_description
1 polymer ?
#
loop_
_entity_poly.entity_id
_entity_poly.type
_entity_poly.pdbx_seq_one_letter_code
_entity_poly.pdbx_strand_id
1 'polypeptide(L)'
;MIHPTALIDPQARLGANVSVGAFSIVGADVEIGDNTWIGPHEVIEGPTTIGRDNRIWQYASVGAAPQDKKFHGENSRLVIGDRNVIREFVTFNRGTADGGGVTRIG
;
A
#
# COMPACT_ATOMS: atom_id res chain seq x y z
N MET A 1 11.72 6.99 -8.84
CA MET A 1 12.89 7.26 -7.97
C MET A 1 12.51 7.11 -6.51
N ILE A 2 13.36 6.48 -5.76
CA ILE A 2 13.13 6.31 -4.32
C ILE A 2 13.84 7.44 -3.59
N HIS A 3 13.09 8.25 -2.85
CA HIS A 3 13.71 9.34 -2.10
C HIS A 3 14.62 8.77 -1.00
N PRO A 4 15.79 9.38 -0.75
CA PRO A 4 16.75 8.85 0.23
C PRO A 4 16.19 8.71 1.65
N THR A 5 15.18 9.48 2.02
CA THR A 5 14.58 9.40 3.35
C THR A 5 13.44 8.38 3.44
N ALA A 6 13.04 7.77 2.33
CA ALA A 6 12.02 6.74 2.35
C ALA A 6 12.59 5.45 2.96
N LEU A 7 11.78 4.78 3.77
CA LEU A 7 12.16 3.51 4.38
C LEU A 7 11.45 2.38 3.64
N ILE A 8 12.21 1.61 2.89
CA ILE A 8 11.68 0.47 2.13
C ILE A 8 12.17 -0.80 2.80
N ASP A 9 11.24 -1.64 3.26
CA ASP A 9 11.62 -2.92 3.83
C ASP A 9 12.34 -3.77 2.78
N PRO A 10 13.43 -4.46 3.12
CA PRO A 10 14.15 -5.29 2.15
C PRO A 10 13.29 -6.37 1.49
N GLN A 11 12.21 -6.78 2.12
CA GLN A 11 11.29 -7.78 1.57
C GLN A 11 10.19 -7.18 0.69
N ALA A 12 10.10 -5.86 0.59
CA ALA A 12 9.18 -5.22 -0.34
C ALA A 12 9.65 -5.43 -1.78
N ARG A 13 8.71 -5.61 -2.70
CA ARG A 13 9.02 -5.82 -4.11
C ARG A 13 8.49 -4.65 -4.92
N LEU A 14 9.40 -3.91 -5.50
CA LEU A 14 9.09 -2.73 -6.30
C LEU A 14 9.39 -3.02 -7.76
N GLY A 15 8.44 -2.72 -8.64
CA GLY A 15 8.64 -2.85 -10.08
C GLY A 15 9.53 -1.76 -10.66
N ALA A 16 9.58 -1.70 -11.98
CA ALA A 16 10.38 -0.71 -12.69
C ALA A 16 9.76 0.69 -12.56
N ASN A 17 10.62 1.69 -12.41
CA ASN A 17 10.21 3.10 -12.38
C ASN A 17 9.22 3.45 -11.27
N VAL A 18 9.22 2.69 -10.17
CA VAL A 18 8.42 3.04 -9.01
C VAL A 18 9.06 4.24 -8.32
N SER A 19 8.24 5.24 -7.97
CA SER A 19 8.69 6.42 -7.23
C SER A 19 8.09 6.39 -5.83
N VAL A 20 8.92 6.64 -4.83
CA VAL A 20 8.49 6.74 -3.43
C VAL A 20 9.00 8.05 -2.87
N GLY A 21 8.09 8.85 -2.33
CA GLY A 21 8.41 10.18 -1.84
C GLY A 21 9.09 10.20 -0.48
N ALA A 22 9.46 11.40 -0.04
CA ALA A 22 10.20 11.60 1.20
C ALA A 22 9.41 11.10 2.42
N PHE A 23 10.12 10.50 3.36
CA PHE A 23 9.59 10.05 4.65
C PHE A 23 8.46 9.03 4.54
N SER A 24 8.32 8.37 3.39
CA SER A 24 7.36 7.30 3.22
C SER A 24 7.94 6.00 3.74
N ILE A 25 7.06 5.10 4.20
CA ILE A 25 7.43 3.80 4.73
C ILE A 25 6.69 2.73 3.94
N VAL A 26 7.46 1.80 3.37
CA VAL A 26 6.91 0.65 2.67
C VAL A 26 7.33 -0.59 3.45
N GLY A 27 6.37 -1.29 4.02
CA GLY A 27 6.63 -2.44 4.87
C GLY A 27 6.93 -3.71 4.09
N ALA A 28 7.18 -4.79 4.84
CA ALA A 28 7.32 -6.13 4.27
C ALA A 28 6.01 -6.58 3.64
N ASP A 29 6.07 -7.57 2.77
CA ASP A 29 4.91 -8.12 2.08
C ASP A 29 4.13 -7.08 1.27
N VAL A 30 4.80 -6.06 0.79
CA VAL A 30 4.24 -5.08 -0.12
C VAL A 30 4.82 -5.30 -1.51
N GLU A 31 3.96 -5.37 -2.51
CA GLU A 31 4.36 -5.47 -3.90
C GLU A 31 3.77 -4.30 -4.67
N ILE A 32 4.60 -3.55 -5.36
CA ILE A 32 4.18 -2.36 -6.10
C ILE A 32 4.57 -2.53 -7.56
N GLY A 33 3.60 -2.47 -8.45
CA GLY A 33 3.80 -2.64 -9.88
C GLY A 33 4.48 -1.46 -10.55
N ASP A 34 4.82 -1.64 -11.83
CA ASP A 34 5.61 -0.68 -12.58
C ASP A 34 4.97 0.69 -12.69
N ASN A 35 5.79 1.72 -12.71
CA ASN A 35 5.39 3.11 -12.94
C ASN A 35 4.42 3.67 -11.90
N THR A 36 4.28 3.03 -10.75
CA THR A 36 3.44 3.55 -9.67
C THR A 36 4.19 4.65 -8.92
N TRP A 37 3.47 5.72 -8.62
CA TRP A 37 4.01 6.87 -7.91
C TRP A 37 3.39 6.94 -6.51
N ILE A 38 4.25 6.93 -5.50
CA ILE A 38 3.86 7.05 -4.09
C ILE A 38 4.35 8.40 -3.60
N GLY A 39 3.44 9.24 -3.12
CA GLY A 39 3.76 10.56 -2.60
C GLY A 39 4.54 10.52 -1.30
N PRO A 40 4.93 11.68 -0.78
CA PRO A 40 5.63 11.74 0.50
C PRO A 40 4.72 11.43 1.68
N HIS A 41 5.32 11.05 2.79
CA HIS A 41 4.62 10.81 4.07
C HIS A 41 3.52 9.72 3.96
N GLU A 42 3.78 8.70 3.15
CA GLU A 42 2.88 7.56 3.02
C GLU A 42 3.33 6.42 3.91
N VAL A 43 2.37 5.67 4.44
CA VAL A 43 2.64 4.42 5.13
C VAL A 43 1.90 3.31 4.41
N ILE A 44 2.64 2.40 3.81
CA ILE A 44 2.08 1.25 3.09
C ILE A 44 2.47 0.00 3.84
N GLU A 45 1.47 -0.70 4.37
CA GLU A 45 1.69 -1.90 5.16
C GLU A 45 1.18 -3.12 4.41
N GLY A 46 1.85 -4.24 4.61
CA GLY A 46 1.49 -5.49 3.96
C GLY A 46 0.62 -6.39 4.86
N PRO A 47 0.06 -7.46 4.30
CA PRO A 47 0.17 -7.83 2.87
C PRO A 47 -0.64 -6.91 1.95
N THR A 48 0.02 -6.30 1.01
CA THR A 48 -0.61 -5.38 0.06
C THR A 48 0.02 -5.57 -1.32
N THR A 49 -0.82 -5.67 -2.33
CA THR A 49 -0.38 -5.70 -3.73
C THR A 49 -0.96 -4.48 -4.44
N ILE A 50 -0.09 -3.68 -5.02
CA ILE A 50 -0.47 -2.50 -5.79
C ILE A 50 -0.05 -2.76 -7.23
N GLY A 51 -0.98 -2.61 -8.16
CA GLY A 51 -0.72 -2.80 -9.57
C GLY A 51 0.13 -1.68 -10.15
N ARG A 52 0.06 -1.54 -11.47
CA ARG A 52 0.89 -0.58 -12.21
C ARG A 52 0.17 0.74 -12.45
N ASP A 53 0.94 1.78 -12.72
CA ASP A 53 0.44 3.09 -13.13
C ASP A 53 -0.53 3.73 -12.14
N ASN A 54 -0.36 3.45 -10.85
CA ASN A 54 -1.15 4.08 -9.80
C ASN A 54 -0.47 5.36 -9.33
N ARG A 55 -1.28 6.28 -8.78
CA ARG A 55 -0.79 7.48 -8.11
C ARG A 55 -1.41 7.55 -6.73
N ILE A 56 -0.58 7.51 -5.71
CA ILE A 56 -1.02 7.57 -4.31
C ILE A 56 -0.48 8.85 -3.71
N TRP A 57 -1.38 9.78 -3.38
CA TRP A 57 -1.01 11.08 -2.86
C TRP A 57 -0.69 11.01 -1.38
N GLN A 58 0.01 12.02 -0.90
CA GLN A 58 0.49 12.08 0.48
C GLN A 58 -0.64 11.96 1.51
N TYR A 59 -0.31 11.44 2.68
CA TYR A 59 -1.23 11.24 3.81
C TYR A 59 -2.35 10.26 3.56
N ALA A 60 -2.27 9.42 2.52
CA ALA A 60 -3.13 8.26 2.42
C ALA A 60 -2.57 7.15 3.30
N SER A 61 -3.44 6.31 3.85
CA SER A 61 -3.02 5.11 4.58
C SER A 61 -3.44 3.89 3.77
N VAL A 62 -2.49 3.06 3.42
CA VAL A 62 -2.73 1.92 2.53
C VAL A 62 -2.28 0.64 3.22
N GLY A 63 -3.19 -0.32 3.34
CA GLY A 63 -2.86 -1.65 3.85
C GLY A 63 -2.80 -1.76 5.36
N ALA A 64 -3.25 -0.76 6.10
CA ALA A 64 -3.29 -0.85 7.55
C ALA A 64 -4.21 -1.98 8.01
N ALA A 65 -3.95 -2.49 9.20
CA ALA A 65 -4.82 -3.50 9.79
C ALA A 65 -6.24 -2.96 9.93
N PRO A 66 -7.27 -3.81 9.73
CA PRO A 66 -8.65 -3.36 9.89
C PRO A 66 -8.91 -2.85 11.30
N GLN A 67 -9.76 -1.81 11.40
CA GLN A 67 -10.19 -1.28 12.68
C GLN A 67 -11.40 -2.03 13.22
N ASP A 68 -11.51 -3.29 12.89
CA ASP A 68 -12.58 -4.16 13.33
C ASP A 68 -12.15 -4.88 14.61
N LYS A 69 -13.00 -4.84 15.64
CA LYS A 69 -12.72 -5.52 16.91
C LYS A 69 -12.58 -7.03 16.74
N LYS A 70 -13.09 -7.60 15.67
CA LYS A 70 -12.98 -9.02 15.35
C LYS A 70 -11.66 -9.40 14.69
N PHE A 71 -10.82 -8.41 14.34
CA PHE A 71 -9.55 -8.70 13.70
C PHE A 71 -8.57 -9.22 14.75
N HIS A 72 -8.05 -10.43 14.53
CA HIS A 72 -7.11 -11.11 15.44
C HIS A 72 -5.78 -11.41 14.75
N GLY A 73 -5.38 -10.60 13.78
CA GLY A 73 -4.14 -10.84 13.05
C GLY A 73 -4.23 -11.91 11.98
N GLU A 74 -5.45 -12.19 11.51
CA GLU A 74 -5.65 -13.16 10.43
C GLU A 74 -4.95 -12.73 9.16
N ASN A 75 -4.79 -13.68 8.25
CA ASN A 75 -4.23 -13.46 6.92
C ASN A 75 -5.18 -12.58 6.11
N SER A 76 -4.97 -11.29 6.14
CA SER A 76 -5.76 -10.34 5.37
C SER A 76 -4.86 -9.57 4.41
N ARG A 77 -5.41 -9.14 3.28
CA ARG A 77 -4.64 -8.41 2.28
C ARG A 77 -5.45 -7.34 1.61
N LEU A 78 -4.74 -6.36 1.08
CA LEU A 78 -5.28 -5.33 0.22
C LEU A 78 -4.72 -5.51 -1.19
N VAL A 79 -5.60 -5.47 -2.18
CA VAL A 79 -5.21 -5.51 -3.60
C VAL A 79 -5.72 -4.26 -4.29
N ILE A 80 -4.81 -3.45 -4.79
CA ILE A 80 -5.12 -2.27 -5.59
C ILE A 80 -4.74 -2.61 -7.03
N GLY A 81 -5.69 -2.48 -7.94
CA GLY A 81 -5.46 -2.73 -9.35
C GLY A 81 -4.60 -1.66 -10.00
N ASP A 82 -4.80 -1.46 -11.31
CA ASP A 82 -3.97 -0.56 -12.10
C ASP A 82 -4.66 0.78 -12.32
N ARG A 83 -3.85 1.80 -12.53
CA ARG A 83 -4.30 3.13 -12.99
C ARG A 83 -5.29 3.81 -12.05
N ASN A 84 -5.12 3.60 -10.75
CA ASN A 84 -5.92 4.30 -9.74
C ASN A 84 -5.24 5.60 -9.33
N VAL A 85 -6.04 6.57 -8.94
CA VAL A 85 -5.55 7.79 -8.30
C VAL A 85 -6.14 7.83 -6.90
N ILE A 86 -5.29 7.69 -5.90
CA ILE A 86 -5.69 7.70 -4.50
C ILE A 86 -5.28 9.03 -3.90
N ARG A 87 -6.27 9.81 -3.49
CA ARG A 87 -6.05 11.18 -3.04
C ARG A 87 -5.68 11.22 -1.55
N GLU A 88 -5.33 12.41 -1.09
CA GLU A 88 -4.90 12.66 0.29
C GLU A 88 -6.00 12.29 1.30
N PHE A 89 -5.57 11.86 2.48
CA PHE A 89 -6.43 11.53 3.62
C PHE A 89 -7.40 10.37 3.38
N VAL A 90 -7.12 9.54 2.36
CA VAL A 90 -7.90 8.33 2.11
C VAL A 90 -7.27 7.18 2.90
N THR A 91 -8.11 6.30 3.44
CA THR A 91 -7.66 5.11 4.15
C THR A 91 -8.20 3.87 3.48
N PHE A 92 -7.31 2.95 3.10
CA PHE A 92 -7.69 1.63 2.60
C PHE A 92 -7.10 0.58 3.56
N ASN A 93 -7.96 -0.10 4.29
CA ASN A 93 -7.56 -1.15 5.22
C ASN A 93 -7.57 -2.51 4.54
N ARG A 94 -6.75 -3.43 5.06
CA ARG A 94 -6.80 -4.84 4.62
C ARG A 94 -8.12 -5.44 5.05
N GLY A 95 -8.59 -6.44 4.28
CA GLY A 95 -9.83 -7.12 4.61
C GLY A 95 -9.73 -7.95 5.88
N THR A 96 -10.88 -8.23 6.48
CA THR A 96 -10.97 -9.17 7.62
C THR A 96 -11.21 -10.58 7.11
N ALA A 97 -10.94 -11.59 7.96
CA ALA A 97 -11.18 -12.98 7.60
C ALA A 97 -12.66 -13.23 7.31
N ASP A 98 -13.56 -12.61 8.07
CA ASP A 98 -15.00 -12.72 7.86
C ASP A 98 -15.45 -12.17 6.51
N GLY A 99 -14.72 -11.21 5.97
CA GLY A 99 -14.98 -10.64 4.64
C GLY A 99 -14.20 -11.32 3.53
N GLY A 100 -13.66 -12.51 3.76
CA GLY A 100 -12.84 -13.20 2.78
C GLY A 100 -11.36 -12.85 2.84
N GLY A 101 -10.95 -11.98 3.75
CA GLY A 101 -9.57 -11.61 3.98
C GLY A 101 -8.95 -10.70 2.92
N VAL A 102 -9.71 -10.27 1.91
CA VAL A 102 -9.17 -9.47 0.80
C VAL A 102 -10.04 -8.26 0.54
N THR A 103 -9.40 -7.09 0.47
CA THR A 103 -10.04 -5.86 -0.01
C THR A 103 -9.48 -5.56 -1.39
N ARG A 104 -10.36 -5.34 -2.38
CA ARG A 104 -9.94 -5.07 -3.74
C ARG A 104 -10.44 -3.69 -4.18
N ILE A 105 -9.55 -2.97 -4.87
CA ILE A 105 -9.83 -1.64 -5.40
C ILE A 105 -9.43 -1.67 -6.88
N GLY A 106 -10.38 -1.30 -7.71
CA GLY A 106 -10.26 -1.28 -9.16
C GLY A 106 -8.93 -0.96 -9.73
#